data_3f5aad294a39bef25f1019d568ff1146
#
_entry.id   3f5aad294a39bef25f1019d568ff1146
#
_cell.length_a   1.000
_cell.length_b   1.000
_cell.length_c   1.000
_cell.angle_alpha   90.00
_cell.angle_beta   90.00
_cell.angle_gamma   90.00
#
_symmetry.space_group_name_H-M   'P 1'
#
loop_
_entity.id
_entity.type
_entity.pdbx_description
1 polymer ?
#
loop_
_entity_poly.entity_id
_entity_poly.type
_entity_poly.pdbx_seq_one_letter_code
_entity_poly.pdbx_strand_id
1 'polypeptide(L)'
;MLPAALILAPSPASATTIQPDPQTPIVLVMMDEIPTATLMNPAGSIDRRRFPNLAAFATTSTWYRDNVAAGDFTGWAIPPILTGRLGNKYLLPTDAAQPDNMFNLLGGDHRLHVLEELTELCSKALCPDGHQGEVTDQIEADEFVKEKFHLVDPAV
;
A
#
# COMPACT_ATOMS: atom_id res chain seq x y z
N MET A 1 37.88 -19.87 -13.80
CA MET A 1 36.50 -20.21 -14.16
C MET A 1 35.71 -20.32 -12.88
N LEU A 2 34.85 -19.35 -12.57
CA LEU A 2 33.94 -19.41 -11.43
C LEU A 2 32.68 -20.17 -11.87
N PRO A 3 32.12 -21.06 -11.07
CA PRO A 3 30.90 -21.76 -11.42
C PRO A 3 29.72 -20.77 -11.42
N ALA A 4 28.93 -20.83 -12.49
CA ALA A 4 27.68 -20.10 -12.57
C ALA A 4 26.75 -20.59 -11.44
N ALA A 5 26.40 -19.71 -10.52
CA ALA A 5 25.37 -19.97 -9.53
C ALA A 5 24.03 -20.15 -10.26
N LEU A 6 23.50 -21.35 -10.21
CA LEU A 6 22.14 -21.64 -10.69
C LEU A 6 21.16 -20.97 -9.74
N ILE A 7 20.62 -19.81 -10.16
CA ILE A 7 19.53 -19.19 -9.44
C ILE A 7 18.27 -20.04 -9.72
N LEU A 8 17.93 -20.90 -8.76
CA LEU A 8 16.65 -21.61 -8.77
C LEU A 8 15.54 -20.56 -8.65
N ALA A 9 14.81 -20.36 -9.75
CA ALA A 9 13.57 -19.61 -9.69
C ALA A 9 12.64 -20.29 -8.67
N PRO A 10 12.02 -19.55 -7.75
CA PRO A 10 11.05 -20.13 -6.84
C PRO A 10 9.95 -20.79 -7.66
N SER A 11 9.63 -22.05 -7.33
CA SER A 11 8.46 -22.74 -7.90
C SER A 11 7.24 -21.87 -7.70
N PRO A 12 6.34 -21.74 -8.70
CA PRO A 12 5.07 -21.06 -8.48
C PRO A 12 4.38 -21.77 -7.32
N ALA A 13 4.26 -21.05 -6.20
CA ALA A 13 3.46 -21.54 -5.08
C ALA A 13 2.06 -21.82 -5.65
N SER A 14 1.55 -23.02 -5.43
CA SER A 14 0.15 -23.32 -5.72
C SER A 14 -0.67 -22.23 -5.05
N ALA A 15 -1.43 -21.48 -5.84
CA ALA A 15 -2.31 -20.45 -5.32
C ALA A 15 -3.33 -21.14 -4.41
N THR A 16 -3.05 -21.17 -3.13
CA THR A 16 -4.04 -21.55 -2.14
C THR A 16 -5.07 -20.43 -2.18
N THR A 17 -6.29 -20.73 -2.56
CA THR A 17 -7.39 -19.77 -2.49
C THR A 17 -7.58 -19.45 -1.03
N ILE A 18 -7.05 -18.29 -0.61
CA ILE A 18 -7.25 -17.78 0.74
C ILE A 18 -8.70 -17.28 0.75
N GLN A 19 -9.54 -17.91 1.56
CA GLN A 19 -10.86 -17.38 1.87
C GLN A 19 -10.77 -16.74 3.25
N PRO A 20 -10.87 -15.42 3.34
CA PRO A 20 -10.89 -14.72 4.62
C PRO A 20 -12.11 -15.17 5.41
N ASP A 21 -11.96 -15.37 6.73
CA ASP A 21 -13.10 -15.61 7.61
C ASP A 21 -13.95 -14.34 7.71
N PRO A 22 -15.21 -14.33 7.23
CA PRO A 22 -16.06 -13.14 7.23
C PRO A 22 -16.41 -12.61 8.61
N GLN A 23 -16.16 -13.38 9.66
CA GLN A 23 -16.38 -12.98 11.05
C GLN A 23 -15.18 -12.24 11.65
N THR A 24 -14.02 -12.30 11.00
CA THR A 24 -12.80 -11.62 11.49
C THR A 24 -12.75 -10.19 10.99
N PRO A 25 -12.84 -9.17 11.86
CA PRO A 25 -12.71 -7.78 11.45
C PRO A 25 -11.27 -7.49 10.99
N ILE A 26 -11.14 -6.83 9.85
CA ILE A 26 -9.86 -6.38 9.31
C ILE A 26 -9.83 -4.86 9.35
N VAL A 27 -8.82 -4.29 10.00
CA VAL A 27 -8.60 -2.83 10.04
C VAL A 27 -7.23 -2.52 9.46
N LEU A 28 -7.22 -1.80 8.35
CA LEU A 28 -6.00 -1.28 7.72
C LEU A 28 -5.95 0.24 7.90
N VAL A 29 -4.88 0.73 8.50
CA VAL A 29 -4.61 2.16 8.62
C VAL A 29 -3.28 2.45 7.96
N MET A 30 -3.30 3.24 6.90
CA MET A 30 -2.10 3.75 6.23
C MET A 30 -1.91 5.21 6.61
N MET A 31 -0.74 5.53 7.12
CA MET A 31 -0.35 6.88 7.51
C MET A 31 0.77 7.31 6.56
N ASP A 32 0.48 8.29 5.74
CA ASP A 32 1.44 8.83 4.79
C ASP A 32 2.48 9.72 5.47
N GLU A 33 3.64 9.86 4.88
CA GLU A 33 4.75 10.73 5.30
C GLU A 33 5.22 10.52 6.75
N ILE A 34 5.06 9.33 7.32
CA ILE A 34 5.58 8.99 8.66
C ILE A 34 6.78 8.04 8.52
N PRO A 35 7.99 8.56 8.34
CA PRO A 35 9.17 7.71 8.27
C PRO A 35 9.42 7.04 9.63
N THR A 36 9.85 5.77 9.60
CA THR A 36 10.15 4.97 10.79
C THR A 36 11.06 5.71 11.77
N ALA A 37 12.05 6.47 11.27
CA ALA A 37 12.95 7.28 12.10
C ALA A 37 12.23 8.30 12.99
N THR A 38 11.07 8.82 12.56
CA THR A 38 10.26 9.75 13.36
C THR A 38 9.67 9.08 14.59
N LEU A 39 9.34 7.80 14.49
CA LEU A 39 8.74 7.02 15.58
C LEU A 39 9.78 6.51 16.59
N MET A 40 11.04 6.45 16.19
CA MET A 40 12.09 5.76 16.94
C MET A 40 12.82 6.67 17.91
N ASN A 41 13.27 6.08 19.02
CA ASN A 41 14.26 6.68 19.92
C ASN A 41 15.68 6.24 19.50
N PRO A 42 16.73 6.84 20.08
CA PRO A 42 18.12 6.47 19.77
C PRO A 42 18.48 5.01 20.07
N ALA A 43 17.72 4.32 20.91
CA ALA A 43 17.91 2.90 21.21
C ALA A 43 17.25 1.96 20.17
N GLY A 44 16.60 2.51 19.13
CA GLY A 44 15.99 1.72 18.05
C GLY A 44 14.65 1.09 18.40
N SER A 45 13.93 1.60 19.40
CA SER A 45 12.57 1.23 19.74
C SER A 45 11.62 2.41 19.55
N ILE A 46 10.31 2.16 19.46
CA ILE A 46 9.33 3.24 19.38
C ILE A 46 9.45 4.16 20.60
N ASP A 47 9.51 5.45 20.37
CA ASP A 47 9.62 6.45 21.45
C ASP A 47 8.32 6.51 22.27
N ARG A 48 8.32 5.83 23.40
CA ARG A 48 7.17 5.74 24.31
C ARG A 48 6.72 7.09 24.88
N ARG A 49 7.62 8.07 24.94
CA ARG A 49 7.30 9.40 25.46
C ARG A 49 6.53 10.22 24.41
N ARG A 50 6.90 10.09 23.15
CA ARG A 50 6.26 10.78 22.02
C ARG A 50 5.04 10.05 21.48
N PHE A 51 5.12 8.70 21.43
CA PHE A 51 4.12 7.81 20.82
C PHE A 51 3.70 6.69 21.77
N PRO A 52 3.07 7.01 22.94
CA PRO A 52 2.78 6.02 23.97
C PRO A 52 1.84 4.90 23.48
N ASN A 53 0.84 5.23 22.66
CA ASN A 53 -0.12 4.26 22.15
C ASN A 53 0.50 3.31 21.11
N LEU A 54 1.32 3.83 20.19
CA LEU A 54 2.04 2.99 19.23
C LEU A 54 3.06 2.10 19.93
N ALA A 55 3.75 2.62 20.95
CA ALA A 55 4.67 1.83 21.74
C ALA A 55 3.96 0.73 22.54
N ALA A 56 2.79 1.00 23.08
CA ALA A 56 1.97 -0.02 23.74
C ALA A 56 1.46 -1.08 22.75
N PHE A 57 0.95 -0.64 21.60
CA PHE A 57 0.49 -1.53 20.53
C PHE A 57 1.60 -2.46 20.04
N ALA A 58 2.81 -1.94 19.84
CA ALA A 58 3.97 -2.73 19.41
C ALA A 58 4.36 -3.84 20.41
N THR A 59 3.93 -3.80 21.68
CA THR A 59 4.19 -4.89 22.65
C THR A 59 3.31 -6.11 22.43
N THR A 60 2.18 -5.96 21.74
CA THR A 60 1.18 -7.01 21.50
C THR A 60 1.02 -7.37 20.03
N SER A 61 1.82 -6.74 19.16
CA SER A 61 1.76 -6.92 17.70
C SER A 61 3.15 -7.24 17.14
N THR A 62 3.20 -7.64 15.88
CA THR A 62 4.46 -7.78 15.16
C THR A 62 4.89 -6.41 14.61
N TRP A 63 6.06 -5.96 15.02
CA TRP A 63 6.66 -4.71 14.56
C TRP A 63 7.75 -4.99 13.52
N TYR A 64 7.51 -4.61 12.25
CA TYR A 64 8.47 -4.74 11.15
C TYR A 64 9.24 -3.42 10.98
N ARG A 65 10.30 -3.27 11.74
CA ARG A 65 11.09 -2.02 11.80
C ARG A 65 11.78 -1.67 10.48
N ASP A 66 12.28 -2.68 9.79
CA ASP A 66 13.11 -2.54 8.59
C ASP A 66 12.27 -2.74 7.31
N ASN A 67 10.97 -2.46 7.37
CA ASN A 67 10.10 -2.49 6.20
C ASN A 67 10.42 -1.32 5.26
N VAL A 68 10.44 -1.58 3.97
CA VAL A 68 10.74 -0.61 2.91
C VAL A 68 9.52 -0.49 2.00
N ALA A 69 9.14 0.73 1.66
CA ALA A 69 8.09 0.97 0.69
C ALA A 69 8.48 0.46 -0.71
N ALA A 70 7.51 -0.03 -1.46
CA ALA A 70 7.73 -0.51 -2.83
C ALA A 70 7.90 0.62 -3.86
N GLY A 71 7.64 1.87 -3.46
CA GLY A 71 7.79 3.07 -4.27
C GLY A 71 8.10 4.28 -3.39
N ASP A 72 8.60 5.32 -4.01
CA ASP A 72 8.97 6.60 -3.40
C ASP A 72 7.84 7.64 -3.46
N PHE A 73 6.71 7.26 -4.00
CA PHE A 73 5.53 8.10 -4.19
C PHE A 73 4.26 7.30 -3.85
N THR A 74 3.28 7.93 -3.22
CA THR A 74 2.08 7.27 -2.66
C THR A 74 1.30 6.47 -3.70
N GLY A 75 1.07 7.02 -4.90
CA GLY A 75 0.37 6.33 -5.99
C GLY A 75 1.09 5.07 -6.51
N TRP A 76 2.39 4.92 -6.21
CA TRP A 76 3.19 3.74 -6.57
C TRP A 76 3.51 2.84 -5.37
N ALA A 77 3.42 3.37 -4.16
CA ALA A 77 3.69 2.63 -2.93
C ALA A 77 2.47 1.88 -2.40
N ILE A 78 1.27 2.48 -2.50
CA ILE A 78 0.03 1.90 -1.99
C ILE A 78 -0.44 0.69 -2.82
N PRO A 79 -0.51 0.73 -4.16
CA PRO A 79 -0.98 -0.41 -4.94
C PRO A 79 -0.24 -1.72 -4.65
N PRO A 80 1.10 -1.75 -4.52
CA PRO A 80 1.82 -2.96 -4.12
C PRO A 80 1.36 -3.56 -2.79
N ILE A 81 1.02 -2.72 -1.81
CA ILE A 81 0.52 -3.17 -0.51
C ILE A 81 -0.84 -3.86 -0.67
N LEU A 82 -1.72 -3.29 -1.50
CA LEU A 82 -3.10 -3.75 -1.65
C LEU A 82 -3.25 -4.87 -2.69
N THR A 83 -2.30 -5.00 -3.64
CA THR A 83 -2.34 -6.04 -4.67
C THR A 83 -1.41 -7.21 -4.38
N GLY A 84 -0.44 -7.04 -3.47
CA GLY A 84 0.63 -8.02 -3.23
C GLY A 84 1.60 -8.16 -4.42
N ARG A 85 1.60 -7.24 -5.38
CA ARG A 85 2.45 -7.24 -6.57
C ARG A 85 3.43 -6.08 -6.54
N LEU A 86 4.63 -6.28 -7.09
CA LEU A 86 5.57 -5.18 -7.26
C LEU A 86 4.93 -4.08 -8.12
N GLY A 87 5.15 -2.83 -7.71
CA GLY A 87 4.55 -1.66 -8.35
C GLY A 87 4.95 -1.52 -9.82
N ASN A 88 4.00 -1.10 -10.62
CA ASN A 88 4.21 -0.68 -12.00
C ASN A 88 3.74 0.77 -12.13
N LYS A 89 4.68 1.70 -12.29
CA LYS A 89 4.41 3.13 -12.41
C LYS A 89 3.57 3.53 -13.63
N TYR A 90 3.37 2.61 -14.56
CA TYR A 90 2.53 2.84 -15.76
C TYR A 90 1.08 2.39 -15.57
N LEU A 91 0.75 1.80 -14.42
CA LEU A 91 -0.62 1.44 -14.09
C LEU A 91 -1.22 2.49 -13.16
N LEU A 92 -2.41 2.95 -13.50
CA LEU A 92 -3.18 3.81 -12.61
C LEU A 92 -3.48 3.09 -11.29
N PRO A 93 -3.49 3.82 -10.17
CA PRO A 93 -3.87 3.26 -8.87
C PRO A 93 -5.40 3.14 -8.74
N THR A 94 -6.04 2.51 -9.72
CA THR A 94 -7.50 2.33 -9.79
C THR A 94 -7.87 0.85 -9.85
N ASP A 95 -9.10 0.52 -9.43
CA ASP A 95 -9.67 -0.82 -9.53
C ASP A 95 -9.66 -1.33 -10.98
N ALA A 96 -10.04 -0.49 -11.93
CA ALA A 96 -10.08 -0.86 -13.35
C ALA A 96 -8.72 -1.28 -13.91
N ALA A 97 -7.63 -0.63 -13.47
CA ALA A 97 -6.27 -0.97 -13.89
C ALA A 97 -5.66 -2.11 -13.06
N GLN A 98 -6.11 -2.30 -11.83
CA GLN A 98 -5.57 -3.27 -10.86
C GLN A 98 -6.68 -4.02 -10.12
N PRO A 99 -7.48 -4.85 -10.86
CA PRO A 99 -8.66 -5.52 -10.27
C PRO A 99 -8.31 -6.61 -9.26
N ASP A 100 -7.11 -7.19 -9.35
CA ASP A 100 -6.64 -8.18 -8.38
C ASP A 100 -6.08 -7.48 -7.14
N ASN A 101 -6.97 -6.87 -6.34
CA ASN A 101 -6.62 -6.14 -5.13
C ASN A 101 -7.39 -6.65 -3.90
N MET A 102 -6.97 -6.22 -2.73
CA MET A 102 -7.52 -6.64 -1.44
C MET A 102 -9.01 -6.30 -1.29
N PHE A 103 -9.48 -5.18 -1.84
CA PHE A 103 -10.89 -4.79 -1.74
C PHE A 103 -11.79 -5.75 -2.52
N ASN A 104 -11.40 -6.11 -3.74
CA ASN A 104 -12.13 -7.10 -4.53
C ASN A 104 -12.06 -8.51 -3.91
N LEU A 105 -10.94 -8.85 -3.27
CA LEU A 105 -10.81 -10.11 -2.53
C LEU A 105 -11.77 -10.19 -1.35
N LEU A 106 -11.90 -9.10 -0.59
CA LEU A 106 -12.70 -9.06 0.64
C LEU A 106 -14.17 -8.71 0.39
N GLY A 107 -14.47 -7.97 -0.66
CA GLY A 107 -15.79 -7.38 -0.91
C GLY A 107 -16.93 -8.37 -1.12
N GLY A 108 -16.61 -9.66 -1.41
CA GLY A 108 -17.62 -10.72 -1.51
C GLY A 108 -18.18 -11.17 -0.17
N ASP A 109 -17.38 -11.11 0.89
CA ASP A 109 -17.69 -11.68 2.20
C ASP A 109 -17.67 -10.65 3.34
N HIS A 110 -17.06 -9.50 3.13
CA HIS A 110 -16.94 -8.43 4.13
C HIS A 110 -17.67 -7.17 3.69
N ARG A 111 -18.29 -6.48 4.65
CA ARG A 111 -18.75 -5.13 4.44
C ARG A 111 -17.54 -4.19 4.53
N LEU A 112 -17.26 -3.48 3.44
CA LEU A 112 -16.13 -2.56 3.35
C LEU A 112 -16.51 -1.15 3.80
N HIS A 113 -15.66 -0.54 4.60
CA HIS A 113 -15.67 0.89 4.90
C HIS A 113 -14.28 1.41 4.56
N VAL A 114 -14.16 2.13 3.47
CA VAL A 114 -12.88 2.54 2.89
C VAL A 114 -12.87 4.05 2.71
N LEU A 115 -11.72 4.66 2.98
CA LEU A 115 -11.41 6.04 2.65
C LEU A 115 -10.11 6.03 1.86
N GLU A 116 -10.15 6.45 0.62
CA GLU A 116 -9.00 6.62 -0.27
C GLU A 116 -8.90 8.09 -0.69
N GLU A 117 -7.69 8.65 -0.61
CA GLU A 117 -7.43 10.05 -0.98
C GLU A 117 -6.65 10.17 -2.30
N LEU A 118 -5.75 9.21 -2.58
CA LEU A 118 -4.82 9.23 -3.71
C LEU A 118 -4.92 7.98 -4.60
N THR A 119 -5.81 7.07 -4.26
CA THR A 119 -6.06 5.84 -5.02
C THR A 119 -7.55 5.62 -5.16
N GLU A 120 -7.95 4.83 -6.16
CA GLU A 120 -9.31 4.35 -6.38
C GLU A 120 -9.31 2.84 -6.58
N LEU A 121 -8.61 2.12 -5.70
CA LEU A 121 -8.49 0.67 -5.75
C LEU A 121 -9.73 -0.05 -5.22
N CYS A 122 -10.55 0.60 -4.38
CA CYS A 122 -11.87 0.14 -4.07
C CYS A 122 -12.88 0.70 -5.09
N SER A 123 -13.52 -0.17 -5.85
CA SER A 123 -14.49 0.27 -6.85
C SER A 123 -15.66 1.03 -6.22
N LYS A 124 -16.26 1.98 -6.96
CA LYS A 124 -17.46 2.70 -6.50
C LYS A 124 -18.64 1.76 -6.18
N ALA A 125 -18.66 0.56 -6.75
CA ALA A 125 -19.68 -0.45 -6.46
C ALA A 125 -19.52 -1.06 -5.08
N LEU A 126 -18.27 -1.25 -4.61
CA LEU A 126 -17.95 -1.79 -3.29
C LEU A 126 -17.87 -0.69 -2.22
N CYS A 127 -17.41 0.49 -2.58
CA CYS A 127 -17.12 1.60 -1.67
C CYS A 127 -17.75 2.91 -2.18
N PRO A 128 -19.08 3.03 -2.20
CA PRO A 128 -19.76 4.18 -2.82
C PRO A 128 -19.44 5.52 -2.17
N ASP A 129 -19.08 5.51 -0.88
CA ASP A 129 -18.81 6.71 -0.09
C ASP A 129 -17.29 6.88 0.18
N GLY A 130 -16.45 6.05 -0.42
CA GLY A 130 -15.02 5.91 -0.03
C GLY A 130 -14.04 6.83 -0.74
N HIS A 131 -14.46 7.56 -1.77
CA HIS A 131 -13.56 8.34 -2.62
C HIS A 131 -13.64 9.83 -2.34
N GLN A 132 -12.48 10.49 -2.15
CA GLN A 132 -12.37 11.94 -1.98
C GLN A 132 -11.77 12.65 -3.21
N GLY A 133 -11.28 11.90 -4.19
CA GLY A 133 -10.77 12.40 -5.46
C GLY A 133 -11.09 11.44 -6.58
N GLU A 134 -11.10 11.89 -7.80
CA GLU A 134 -11.29 11.06 -8.98
C GLU A 134 -10.00 11.04 -9.79
N VAL A 135 -9.38 9.88 -9.91
CA VAL A 135 -8.24 9.68 -10.81
C VAL A 135 -8.78 9.20 -12.14
N THR A 136 -8.96 10.12 -13.09
CA THR A 136 -9.68 9.83 -14.33
C THR A 136 -8.81 9.27 -15.44
N ASP A 137 -7.51 9.65 -15.47
CA ASP A 137 -6.54 9.07 -16.39
C ASP A 137 -5.08 9.25 -15.91
N GLN A 138 -4.13 8.66 -16.64
CA GLN A 138 -2.70 8.73 -16.32
C GLN A 138 -2.14 10.16 -16.40
N ILE A 139 -2.67 10.96 -17.32
CA ILE A 139 -2.23 12.34 -17.54
C ILE A 139 -2.64 13.20 -16.34
N GLU A 140 -3.89 13.06 -15.90
CA GLU A 140 -4.38 13.77 -14.71
C GLU A 140 -3.62 13.35 -13.45
N ALA A 141 -3.32 12.05 -13.30
CA ALA A 141 -2.50 11.56 -12.20
C ALA A 141 -1.08 12.16 -12.25
N ASP A 142 -0.45 12.20 -13.41
CA ASP A 142 0.88 12.78 -13.60
C ASP A 142 0.88 14.30 -13.38
N GLU A 143 -0.14 15.01 -13.84
CA GLU A 143 -0.30 16.46 -13.62
C GLU A 143 -0.59 16.76 -12.14
N PHE A 144 -1.47 16.01 -11.50
CA PHE A 144 -1.74 16.12 -10.07
C PHE A 144 -0.47 15.96 -9.25
N VAL A 145 0.37 14.97 -9.58
CA VAL A 145 1.65 14.74 -8.93
C VAL A 145 2.60 15.90 -9.13
N LYS A 146 2.73 16.40 -10.37
CA LYS A 146 3.59 17.55 -10.69
C LYS A 146 3.15 18.80 -9.94
N GLU A 147 1.86 19.09 -9.91
CA GLU A 147 1.29 20.23 -9.20
C GLU A 147 1.49 20.12 -7.68
N LYS A 148 1.12 18.97 -7.11
CA LYS A 148 1.14 18.76 -5.66
C LYS A 148 2.55 18.79 -5.06
N PHE A 149 3.53 18.27 -5.80
CA PHE A 149 4.91 18.12 -5.33
C PHE A 149 5.91 19.08 -6.02
N HIS A 150 5.43 20.03 -6.82
CA HIS A 150 6.26 21.00 -7.54
C HIS A 150 7.39 20.34 -8.36
N LEU A 151 7.14 19.18 -8.94
CA LEU A 151 8.10 18.47 -9.75
C LEU A 151 8.26 19.20 -11.08
N VAL A 152 9.48 19.68 -11.35
CA VAL A 152 9.84 20.28 -12.64
C VAL A 152 10.03 19.17 -13.65
N ASP A 153 9.47 19.33 -14.85
CA ASP A 153 9.68 18.38 -15.94
C ASP A 153 11.18 18.32 -16.29
N PRO A 154 11.83 17.14 -16.22
CA PRO A 154 13.27 17.03 -16.49
C PRO A 154 13.65 17.27 -17.96
N ALA A 155 12.69 17.61 -18.83
CA ALA A 155 12.89 17.88 -20.25
C ALA A 155 13.01 19.38 -20.62
N VAL A 156 13.16 20.31 -19.64
CA VAL A 156 13.43 21.74 -19.89
C VAL A 156 14.83 22.11 -19.46
#